data_9febe4718557c6870593fabfe2a23f45
#
_entry.id   9febe4718557c6870593fabfe2a23f45
#
_cell.length_a   1.000
_cell.length_b   1.000
_cell.length_c   1.000
_cell.angle_alpha   90.00
_cell.angle_beta   90.00
_cell.angle_gamma   90.00
#
_symmetry.space_group_name_H-M   'P 1'
#
loop_
_entity.id
_entity.type
_entity.pdbx_description
1 polymer ?
#
loop_
_entity_poly.entity_id
_entity_poly.type
_entity_poly.pdbx_seq_one_letter_code
_entity_poly.pdbx_strand_id
1 'polypeptide(L)'
;MSDHKIYRTPSAYSYPLLIKQLLNTLELRHPDQEIVYADRLRYTYRDFKKRVARLANLLTSLGVGEGDTVAVLDWDSHRYLECFFAIPMIGAVLHTVNIRLSPDQILYTMNHAGDDLVLINKEFLPLMAPILGRIETVKDWVVISESADNADSAIQFAGEYEALLDTQPEVHDFADFDEDLRATIFYTTGTTGNPKGVYYSHRQIVLHTLGKGLAMGSPAEQGRFHDQDVYMPLTPMFHAHAWGVPYL
;
A
#
# COMPACT_ATOMS: atom_id res chain seq x y z
N MET A 1 -17.49 42.39 9.49
CA MET A 1 -16.23 41.66 9.81
C MET A 1 -15.54 41.41 8.49
N SER A 2 -14.34 41.93 8.27
CA SER A 2 -13.58 41.66 7.06
C SER A 2 -13.23 40.17 7.03
N ASP A 3 -13.67 39.50 5.98
CA ASP A 3 -13.31 38.10 5.78
C ASP A 3 -11.84 38.06 5.34
N HIS A 4 -10.97 37.63 6.24
CA HIS A 4 -9.52 37.51 6.00
C HIS A 4 -9.14 36.18 5.34
N LYS A 5 -10.11 35.37 4.86
CA LYS A 5 -9.84 34.12 4.17
C LYS A 5 -9.37 34.40 2.75
N ILE A 6 -8.37 33.64 2.34
CA ILE A 6 -7.95 33.56 0.94
C ILE A 6 -8.94 32.62 0.22
N TYR A 7 -9.69 33.16 -0.73
CA TYR A 7 -10.57 32.39 -1.58
C TYR A 7 -9.80 31.85 -2.78
N ARG A 8 -10.10 30.62 -3.11
CA ARG A 8 -9.50 29.95 -4.25
C ARG A 8 -9.91 30.63 -5.55
N THR A 9 -8.92 30.90 -6.41
CA THR A 9 -9.18 31.35 -7.79
C THR A 9 -9.78 30.17 -8.58
N PRO A 10 -10.86 30.37 -9.37
CA PRO A 10 -11.49 29.26 -10.10
C PRO A 10 -10.58 28.46 -11.02
N SER A 11 -9.54 29.11 -11.57
CA SER A 11 -8.54 28.47 -12.44
C SER A 11 -7.34 27.84 -11.71
N ALA A 12 -7.28 27.97 -10.36
CA ALA A 12 -6.18 27.42 -9.59
C ALA A 12 -6.37 25.93 -9.33
N TYR A 13 -5.33 25.12 -9.62
CA TYR A 13 -5.29 23.74 -9.20
C TYR A 13 -5.25 23.66 -7.67
N SER A 14 -6.12 22.83 -7.08
CA SER A 14 -6.26 22.74 -5.61
C SER A 14 -5.09 22.08 -4.92
N TYR A 15 -4.34 21.26 -5.66
CA TYR A 15 -3.24 20.44 -5.14
C TYR A 15 -3.65 19.64 -3.89
N PRO A 16 -4.61 18.73 -3.99
CA PRO A 16 -5.03 17.94 -2.84
C PRO A 16 -3.86 17.10 -2.32
N LEU A 17 -3.81 16.92 -1.00
CA LEU A 17 -2.74 16.16 -0.34
C LEU A 17 -2.95 14.65 -0.54
N LEU A 18 -2.74 14.18 -1.77
CA LEU A 18 -2.87 12.79 -2.18
C LEU A 18 -1.52 12.09 -2.22
N ILE A 19 -1.50 10.80 -1.90
CA ILE A 19 -0.28 9.96 -1.91
C ILE A 19 0.43 10.01 -3.28
N LYS A 20 -0.30 10.16 -4.38
CA LYS A 20 0.30 10.28 -5.72
C LYS A 20 1.29 11.43 -5.85
N GLN A 21 1.15 12.51 -5.06
CA GLN A 21 2.08 13.63 -5.07
C GLN A 21 3.46 13.25 -4.53
N LEU A 22 3.51 12.29 -3.59
CA LEU A 22 4.77 11.76 -3.06
C LEU A 22 5.52 10.97 -4.14
N LEU A 23 4.82 10.14 -4.90
CA LEU A 23 5.41 9.33 -5.98
C LEU A 23 5.98 10.21 -7.11
N ASN A 24 5.31 11.30 -7.48
CA ASN A 24 5.80 12.22 -8.50
C ASN A 24 7.14 12.86 -8.10
N THR A 25 7.36 13.13 -6.82
CA THR A 25 8.61 13.72 -6.32
C THR A 25 9.79 12.77 -6.53
N LEU A 26 9.61 11.47 -6.33
CA LEU A 26 10.66 10.47 -6.50
C LEU A 26 11.18 10.42 -7.95
N GLU A 27 10.27 10.36 -8.91
CA GLU A 27 10.63 10.31 -10.33
C GLU A 27 11.37 11.57 -10.79
N LEU A 28 10.96 12.75 -10.31
CA LEU A 28 11.56 14.01 -10.72
C LEU A 28 12.96 14.23 -10.14
N ARG A 29 13.24 13.73 -8.94
CA ARG A 29 14.51 13.98 -8.25
C ARG A 29 15.54 12.87 -8.44
N HIS A 30 15.12 11.62 -8.33
CA HIS A 30 16.01 10.46 -8.28
C HIS A 30 15.48 9.28 -9.09
N PRO A 31 15.20 9.47 -10.41
CA PRO A 31 14.57 8.43 -11.23
C PRO A 31 15.37 7.14 -11.31
N ASP A 32 16.69 7.22 -11.17
CA ASP A 32 17.61 6.10 -11.32
C ASP A 32 18.06 5.49 -9.97
N GLN A 33 17.49 5.99 -8.84
CA GLN A 33 17.70 5.37 -7.53
C GLN A 33 17.12 3.97 -7.53
N GLU A 34 17.88 3.00 -6.97
CA GLU A 34 17.49 1.59 -6.99
C GLU A 34 16.63 1.20 -5.79
N ILE A 35 15.64 0.36 -6.05
CA ILE A 35 14.96 -0.50 -5.08
C ILE A 35 15.57 -1.90 -5.22
N VAL A 36 15.95 -2.48 -4.09
CA VAL A 36 16.60 -3.79 -4.03
C VAL A 36 15.76 -4.71 -3.16
N TYR A 37 15.36 -5.87 -3.72
CA TYR A 37 14.67 -6.90 -2.98
C TYR A 37 15.51 -8.18 -2.93
N ALA A 38 16.04 -8.49 -1.76
CA ALA A 38 16.95 -9.60 -1.53
C ALA A 38 18.10 -9.60 -2.57
N ASP A 39 18.58 -10.78 -2.99
CA ASP A 39 19.55 -10.92 -4.09
C ASP A 39 18.85 -11.17 -5.45
N ARG A 40 17.56 -10.89 -5.55
CA ARG A 40 16.69 -11.36 -6.64
C ARG A 40 16.30 -10.28 -7.62
N LEU A 41 16.05 -9.06 -7.14
CA LEU A 41 15.52 -7.99 -7.97
C LEU A 41 16.18 -6.65 -7.64
N ARG A 42 16.59 -5.94 -8.71
CA ARG A 42 16.97 -4.53 -8.68
C ARG A 42 16.22 -3.81 -9.79
N TYR A 43 15.60 -2.71 -9.46
CA TYR A 43 14.93 -1.84 -10.43
C TYR A 43 14.90 -0.40 -9.90
N THR A 44 14.68 0.55 -10.79
CA THR A 44 14.77 1.98 -10.47
C THR A 44 13.44 2.55 -9.99
N TYR A 45 13.44 3.75 -9.40
CA TYR A 45 12.20 4.48 -9.08
C TYR A 45 11.35 4.74 -10.34
N ARG A 46 11.98 4.90 -11.51
CA ARG A 46 11.28 4.99 -12.79
C ARG A 46 10.49 3.71 -13.09
N ASP A 47 11.11 2.56 -12.89
CA ASP A 47 10.47 1.27 -13.08
C ASP A 47 9.42 1.00 -12.01
N PHE A 48 9.68 1.42 -10.77
CA PHE A 48 8.70 1.36 -9.68
C PHE A 48 7.41 2.10 -10.05
N LYS A 49 7.50 3.31 -10.58
CA LYS A 49 6.33 4.07 -11.03
C LYS A 49 5.53 3.33 -12.11
N LYS A 50 6.21 2.70 -13.07
CA LYS A 50 5.55 1.87 -14.09
C LYS A 50 4.83 0.68 -13.47
N ARG A 51 5.48 0.00 -12.52
CA ARG A 51 4.88 -1.14 -11.82
C ARG A 51 3.68 -0.73 -10.95
N VAL A 52 3.75 0.42 -10.29
CA VAL A 52 2.61 1.02 -9.58
C VAL A 52 1.44 1.29 -10.54
N ALA A 53 1.71 1.82 -11.74
CA ALA A 53 0.68 2.04 -12.76
C ALA A 53 0.08 0.72 -13.27
N ARG A 54 0.90 -0.31 -13.52
CA ARG A 54 0.43 -1.65 -13.88
C ARG A 54 -0.45 -2.26 -12.79
N LEU A 55 -0.04 -2.16 -11.52
CA LEU A 55 -0.85 -2.66 -10.40
C LEU A 55 -2.19 -1.91 -10.29
N ALA A 56 -2.19 -0.59 -10.45
CA ALA A 56 -3.40 0.21 -10.48
C ALA A 56 -4.36 -0.26 -11.59
N ASN A 57 -3.85 -0.49 -12.80
CA ASN A 57 -4.63 -1.01 -13.92
C ASN A 57 -5.17 -2.43 -13.63
N LEU A 58 -4.35 -3.30 -13.05
CA LEU A 58 -4.77 -4.64 -12.65
C LEU A 58 -5.92 -4.59 -11.65
N LEU A 59 -5.75 -3.85 -10.56
CA LEU A 59 -6.78 -3.72 -9.53
C LEU A 59 -8.10 -3.17 -10.12
N THR A 60 -8.02 -2.14 -10.96
CA THR A 60 -9.19 -1.59 -11.65
C THR A 60 -9.85 -2.62 -12.57
N SER A 61 -9.06 -3.44 -13.29
CA SER A 61 -9.59 -4.50 -14.15
C SER A 61 -10.29 -5.63 -13.38
N LEU A 62 -9.91 -5.83 -12.11
CA LEU A 62 -10.58 -6.74 -11.17
C LEU A 62 -11.76 -6.08 -10.43
N GLY A 63 -12.14 -4.86 -10.83
CA GLY A 63 -13.30 -4.16 -10.29
C GLY A 63 -13.05 -3.39 -9.00
N VAL A 64 -11.79 -3.22 -8.59
CA VAL A 64 -11.44 -2.40 -7.40
C VAL A 64 -11.50 -0.92 -7.76
N GLY A 65 -12.18 -0.13 -6.94
CA GLY A 65 -12.33 1.30 -7.11
C GLY A 65 -12.31 2.07 -5.77
N GLU A 66 -12.80 3.32 -5.82
CA GLU A 66 -12.86 4.19 -4.65
C GLU A 66 -13.70 3.56 -3.51
N GLY A 67 -13.08 3.47 -2.34
CA GLY A 67 -13.70 2.95 -1.12
C GLY A 67 -13.59 1.44 -0.92
N ASP A 68 -13.26 0.65 -1.95
CA ASP A 68 -13.01 -0.77 -1.81
C ASP A 68 -11.74 -1.02 -0.98
N THR A 69 -11.68 -2.12 -0.26
CA THR A 69 -10.55 -2.47 0.59
C THR A 69 -9.76 -3.64 0.00
N VAL A 70 -8.45 -3.45 -0.16
CA VAL A 70 -7.53 -4.48 -0.65
C VAL A 70 -6.62 -4.94 0.47
N ALA A 71 -6.76 -6.21 0.87
CA ALA A 71 -5.91 -6.84 1.86
C ALA A 71 -4.59 -7.33 1.25
N VAL A 72 -3.49 -7.09 1.93
CA VAL A 72 -2.17 -7.58 1.52
C VAL A 72 -1.57 -8.44 2.63
N LEU A 73 -1.30 -9.71 2.28
CA LEU A 73 -0.61 -10.69 3.11
C LEU A 73 0.70 -11.08 2.42
N ASP A 74 1.74 -10.32 2.67
CA ASP A 74 3.06 -10.57 2.08
C ASP A 74 4.17 -10.29 3.09
N TRP A 75 5.38 -10.76 2.74
CA TRP A 75 6.61 -10.33 3.39
C TRP A 75 6.93 -8.87 3.01
N ASP A 76 7.96 -8.29 3.62
CA ASP A 76 8.43 -6.95 3.27
C ASP A 76 9.10 -6.96 1.88
N SER A 77 8.30 -7.12 0.85
CA SER A 77 8.71 -7.25 -0.54
C SER A 77 8.57 -5.94 -1.33
N HIS A 78 9.18 -5.90 -2.51
CA HIS A 78 8.97 -4.82 -3.47
C HIS A 78 7.50 -4.71 -3.90
N ARG A 79 6.76 -5.83 -3.99
CA ARG A 79 5.33 -5.89 -4.33
C ARG A 79 4.50 -5.23 -3.24
N TYR A 80 4.88 -5.44 -1.99
CA TYR A 80 4.23 -4.76 -0.87
C TYR A 80 4.41 -3.25 -0.97
N LEU A 81 5.63 -2.79 -1.32
CA LEU A 81 5.88 -1.36 -1.53
C LEU A 81 5.04 -0.80 -2.68
N GLU A 82 4.87 -1.54 -3.77
CA GLU A 82 3.98 -1.17 -4.87
C GLU A 82 2.52 -1.01 -4.40
N CYS A 83 2.04 -1.91 -3.51
CA CYS A 83 0.71 -1.82 -2.93
C CYS A 83 0.50 -0.57 -2.08
N PHE A 84 1.53 -0.09 -1.38
CA PHE A 84 1.46 1.15 -0.58
C PHE A 84 1.09 2.38 -1.42
N PHE A 85 1.44 2.35 -2.70
CA PHE A 85 1.13 3.45 -3.63
C PHE A 85 -0.10 3.12 -4.49
N ALA A 86 -0.09 2.01 -5.21
CA ALA A 86 -1.11 1.72 -6.21
C ALA A 86 -2.53 1.66 -5.62
N ILE A 87 -2.71 0.97 -4.49
CA ILE A 87 -4.03 0.79 -3.88
C ILE A 87 -4.64 2.14 -3.47
N PRO A 88 -3.98 2.95 -2.61
CA PRO A 88 -4.58 4.22 -2.24
C PRO A 88 -4.64 5.23 -3.41
N MET A 89 -3.74 5.16 -4.39
CA MET A 89 -3.74 6.10 -5.52
C MET A 89 -4.94 5.93 -6.47
N ILE A 90 -5.65 4.81 -6.45
CA ILE A 90 -6.93 4.60 -7.14
C ILE A 90 -8.15 4.89 -6.25
N GLY A 91 -7.94 5.43 -5.03
CA GLY A 91 -9.01 5.71 -4.07
C GLY A 91 -9.43 4.51 -3.22
N ALA A 92 -8.79 3.35 -3.38
CA ALA A 92 -9.05 2.17 -2.56
C ALA A 92 -8.28 2.24 -1.23
N VAL A 93 -8.63 1.38 -0.29
CA VAL A 93 -8.04 1.31 1.05
C VAL A 93 -7.06 0.16 1.13
N LEU A 94 -5.80 0.43 1.41
CA LEU A 94 -4.79 -0.60 1.68
C LEU A 94 -4.99 -1.16 3.09
N HIS A 95 -5.37 -2.44 3.21
CA HIS A 95 -5.36 -3.17 4.48
C HIS A 95 -4.07 -3.99 4.60
N THR A 96 -3.17 -3.55 5.49
CA THR A 96 -1.95 -4.29 5.78
C THR A 96 -2.22 -5.36 6.84
N VAL A 97 -2.45 -6.60 6.41
CA VAL A 97 -2.82 -7.69 7.31
C VAL A 97 -1.61 -8.17 8.09
N ASN A 98 -1.73 -8.21 9.41
CA ASN A 98 -0.67 -8.73 10.27
C ASN A 98 -0.64 -10.26 10.23
N ILE A 99 0.29 -10.81 9.48
CA ILE A 99 0.50 -12.26 9.28
C ILE A 99 0.95 -13.03 10.55
N ARG A 100 1.27 -12.31 11.64
CA ARG A 100 1.65 -12.91 12.93
C ARG A 100 0.46 -13.13 13.87
N LEU A 101 -0.74 -12.72 13.45
CA LEU A 101 -1.98 -12.99 14.18
C LEU A 101 -2.41 -14.44 14.03
N SER A 102 -3.23 -14.92 14.97
CA SER A 102 -3.89 -16.21 14.80
C SER A 102 -4.88 -16.18 13.63
N PRO A 103 -5.19 -17.33 13.01
CA PRO A 103 -6.18 -17.38 11.92
C PRO A 103 -7.52 -16.72 12.28
N ASP A 104 -8.06 -16.94 13.49
CA ASP A 104 -9.31 -16.30 13.91
C ASP A 104 -9.20 -14.78 14.06
N GLN A 105 -8.04 -14.26 14.46
CA GLN A 105 -7.81 -12.82 14.51
C GLN A 105 -7.66 -12.23 13.11
N ILE A 106 -7.02 -12.94 12.19
CA ILE A 106 -6.93 -12.53 10.77
C ILE A 106 -8.34 -12.49 10.19
N LEU A 107 -9.12 -13.54 10.36
CA LEU A 107 -10.53 -13.58 9.92
C LEU A 107 -11.31 -12.37 10.44
N TYR A 108 -11.18 -12.10 11.75
CA TYR A 108 -11.83 -10.94 12.35
C TYR A 108 -11.41 -9.64 11.67
N THR A 109 -10.10 -9.43 11.45
CA THR A 109 -9.63 -8.18 10.84
C THR A 109 -10.10 -8.02 9.41
N MET A 110 -10.11 -9.09 8.62
CA MET A 110 -10.55 -9.09 7.23
C MET A 110 -12.05 -8.78 7.11
N ASN A 111 -12.90 -9.50 7.86
CA ASN A 111 -14.35 -9.25 7.84
C ASN A 111 -14.71 -7.88 8.41
N HIS A 112 -13.98 -7.40 9.46
CA HIS A 112 -14.20 -6.08 10.05
C HIS A 112 -13.73 -4.93 9.13
N ALA A 113 -12.66 -5.13 8.37
CA ALA A 113 -12.20 -4.17 7.37
C ALA A 113 -13.12 -4.15 6.14
N GLY A 114 -13.82 -5.26 5.88
CA GLY A 114 -14.62 -5.44 4.69
C GLY A 114 -13.75 -5.60 3.45
N ASP A 115 -12.74 -6.48 3.50
CA ASP A 115 -11.81 -6.67 2.40
C ASP A 115 -12.52 -7.18 1.15
N ASP A 116 -12.36 -6.51 0.02
CA ASP A 116 -12.97 -6.86 -1.27
C ASP A 116 -12.07 -7.75 -2.13
N LEU A 117 -10.76 -7.51 -2.08
CA LEU A 117 -9.75 -8.25 -2.83
C LEU A 117 -8.55 -8.57 -1.93
N VAL A 118 -7.92 -9.71 -2.15
CA VAL A 118 -6.75 -10.15 -1.38
C VAL A 118 -5.56 -10.42 -2.29
N LEU A 119 -4.43 -9.79 -2.00
CA LEU A 119 -3.12 -10.11 -2.53
C LEU A 119 -2.38 -10.96 -1.49
N ILE A 120 -2.09 -12.22 -1.79
CA ILE A 120 -1.53 -13.15 -0.80
C ILE A 120 -0.28 -13.86 -1.31
N ASN A 121 0.80 -13.81 -0.53
CA ASN A 121 1.96 -14.65 -0.76
C ASN A 121 1.59 -16.11 -0.48
N LYS A 122 1.98 -17.00 -1.39
CA LYS A 122 1.66 -18.43 -1.32
C LYS A 122 2.10 -19.09 0.00
N GLU A 123 3.13 -18.56 0.65
CA GLU A 123 3.60 -19.07 1.94
C GLU A 123 2.56 -18.90 3.06
N PHE A 124 1.59 -17.99 2.92
CA PHE A 124 0.53 -17.75 3.89
C PHE A 124 -0.79 -18.49 3.58
N LEU A 125 -0.86 -19.26 2.49
CA LEU A 125 -2.04 -20.07 2.18
C LEU A 125 -2.41 -21.07 3.30
N PRO A 126 -1.45 -21.75 3.95
CA PRO A 126 -1.77 -22.62 5.10
C PRO A 126 -2.40 -21.87 6.27
N LEU A 127 -2.08 -20.59 6.45
CA LEU A 127 -2.67 -19.73 7.49
C LEU A 127 -4.15 -19.42 7.20
N MET A 128 -4.50 -19.32 5.92
CA MET A 128 -5.86 -19.03 5.46
C MET A 128 -6.77 -20.26 5.42
N ALA A 129 -6.22 -21.46 5.21
CA ALA A 129 -6.98 -22.68 5.01
C ALA A 129 -8.07 -22.92 6.08
N PRO A 130 -7.82 -22.75 7.40
CA PRO A 130 -8.83 -23.00 8.42
C PRO A 130 -9.95 -21.95 8.51
N ILE A 131 -9.80 -20.78 7.87
CA ILE A 131 -10.73 -19.66 7.96
C ILE A 131 -11.41 -19.32 6.64
N LEU A 132 -10.96 -19.91 5.53
CA LEU A 132 -11.38 -19.55 4.18
C LEU A 132 -12.91 -19.53 4.01
N GLY A 133 -13.60 -20.57 4.51
CA GLY A 133 -15.07 -20.66 4.42
C GLY A 133 -15.86 -19.70 5.32
N ARG A 134 -15.16 -18.87 6.09
CA ARG A 134 -15.75 -17.90 7.04
C ARG A 134 -15.46 -16.45 6.64
N ILE A 135 -14.69 -16.23 5.56
CA ILE A 135 -14.44 -14.91 4.99
C ILE A 135 -15.69 -14.50 4.21
N GLU A 136 -16.24 -13.32 4.51
CA GLU A 136 -17.58 -12.91 4.08
C GLU A 136 -17.58 -11.97 2.87
N THR A 137 -16.54 -11.13 2.71
CA THR A 137 -16.58 -9.97 1.81
C THR A 137 -15.68 -10.11 0.58
N VAL A 138 -14.67 -10.96 0.63
CA VAL A 138 -13.65 -11.07 -0.44
C VAL A 138 -14.26 -11.66 -1.70
N LYS A 139 -14.11 -10.92 -2.80
CA LYS A 139 -14.62 -11.27 -4.12
C LYS A 139 -13.58 -12.01 -4.97
N ASP A 140 -12.32 -11.53 -4.89
CA ASP A 140 -11.22 -12.06 -5.70
C ASP A 140 -9.91 -12.19 -4.92
N TRP A 141 -9.05 -13.10 -5.40
CA TRP A 141 -7.75 -13.40 -4.84
C TRP A 141 -6.67 -13.36 -5.93
N VAL A 142 -5.53 -12.75 -5.62
CA VAL A 142 -4.33 -12.78 -6.46
C VAL A 142 -3.21 -13.41 -5.65
N VAL A 143 -2.56 -14.44 -6.20
CA VAL A 143 -1.43 -15.09 -5.52
C VAL A 143 -0.13 -14.38 -5.86
N ILE A 144 0.71 -14.17 -4.84
CA ILE A 144 2.10 -13.72 -4.96
C ILE A 144 2.99 -14.95 -4.83
N SER A 145 3.78 -15.25 -5.84
CA SER A 145 4.65 -16.42 -5.86
C SER A 145 6.04 -16.09 -6.40
N GLU A 146 7.05 -16.72 -5.82
CA GLU A 146 8.43 -16.66 -6.34
C GLU A 146 8.73 -17.80 -7.32
N SER A 147 7.80 -18.71 -7.53
CA SER A 147 7.95 -19.88 -8.42
C SER A 147 6.72 -20.08 -9.27
N ALA A 148 6.93 -20.61 -10.48
CA ALA A 148 5.87 -20.94 -11.42
C ALA A 148 4.97 -22.12 -10.98
N ASP A 149 5.25 -22.74 -9.84
CA ASP A 149 4.45 -23.85 -9.33
C ASP A 149 3.07 -23.37 -8.92
N ASN A 150 2.04 -24.03 -9.43
CA ASN A 150 0.66 -23.79 -9.02
C ASN A 150 0.53 -24.03 -7.52
N ALA A 151 0.00 -23.03 -6.81
CA ALA A 151 -0.34 -23.18 -5.41
C ALA A 151 -1.50 -24.20 -5.33
N ASP A 152 -1.24 -25.37 -4.74
CA ASP A 152 -2.30 -26.32 -4.38
C ASP A 152 -3.13 -25.69 -3.25
N SER A 153 -4.28 -25.14 -3.59
CA SER A 153 -5.13 -24.35 -2.70
C SER A 153 -6.60 -24.51 -3.06
N ALA A 154 -7.45 -24.47 -2.04
CA ALA A 154 -8.90 -24.39 -2.23
C ALA A 154 -9.35 -22.98 -2.74
N ILE A 155 -8.46 -22.02 -2.81
CA ILE A 155 -8.73 -20.66 -3.31
C ILE A 155 -8.66 -20.65 -4.83
N GLN A 156 -9.68 -20.13 -5.47
CA GLN A 156 -9.64 -19.80 -6.89
C GLN A 156 -9.00 -18.40 -7.05
N PHE A 157 -7.84 -18.36 -7.67
CA PHE A 157 -7.13 -17.11 -7.94
C PHE A 157 -7.51 -16.53 -9.29
N ALA A 158 -7.62 -15.20 -9.38
CA ALA A 158 -7.68 -14.48 -10.65
C ALA A 158 -6.38 -14.67 -11.45
N GLY A 159 -5.25 -14.86 -10.78
CA GLY A 159 -3.96 -15.16 -11.36
C GLY A 159 -2.80 -14.95 -10.40
N GLU A 160 -1.59 -15.08 -10.94
CA GLU A 160 -0.35 -14.77 -10.22
C GLU A 160 0.04 -13.31 -10.48
N TYR A 161 0.52 -12.62 -9.43
CA TYR A 161 0.77 -11.19 -9.39
C TYR A 161 1.64 -10.70 -10.56
N GLU A 162 2.84 -11.26 -10.75
CA GLU A 162 3.75 -10.79 -11.81
C GLU A 162 3.20 -11.09 -13.20
N ALA A 163 2.62 -12.28 -13.38
CA ALA A 163 2.01 -12.66 -14.66
C ALA A 163 0.85 -11.73 -15.03
N LEU A 164 0.03 -11.33 -14.06
CA LEU A 164 -1.06 -10.38 -14.28
C LEU A 164 -0.53 -8.96 -14.53
N LEU A 165 0.50 -8.52 -13.78
CA LEU A 165 1.12 -7.22 -14.00
C LEU A 165 1.70 -7.05 -15.40
N ASP A 166 2.35 -8.10 -15.92
CA ASP A 166 2.99 -8.05 -17.24
C ASP A 166 2.01 -7.82 -18.39
N THR A 167 0.75 -8.11 -18.17
CA THR A 167 -0.31 -7.84 -19.17
C THR A 167 -0.84 -6.41 -19.12
N GLN A 168 -0.49 -5.62 -18.09
CA GLN A 168 -1.08 -4.30 -17.85
C GLN A 168 -0.25 -3.16 -18.44
N PRO A 169 -0.90 -2.07 -18.88
CA PRO A 169 -0.21 -0.85 -19.31
C PRO A 169 0.68 -0.25 -18.23
N GLU A 170 1.83 0.33 -18.64
CA GLU A 170 2.78 1.03 -17.76
C GLU A 170 2.34 2.45 -17.37
N VAL A 171 1.17 2.88 -17.83
CA VAL A 171 0.60 4.21 -17.57
C VAL A 171 -0.80 4.05 -17.00
N HIS A 172 -1.10 4.83 -15.96
CA HIS A 172 -2.42 4.95 -15.37
C HIS A 172 -2.73 6.42 -15.09
N ASP A 173 -3.94 6.87 -15.38
CA ASP A 173 -4.39 8.23 -15.08
C ASP A 173 -4.99 8.26 -13.66
N PHE A 174 -4.17 8.66 -12.71
CA PHE A 174 -4.58 8.77 -11.31
C PHE A 174 -5.42 10.03 -11.10
N ALA A 175 -6.73 9.87 -10.97
CA ALA A 175 -7.66 10.97 -10.71
C ALA A 175 -7.34 11.73 -9.40
N ASP A 176 -7.85 12.98 -9.31
CA ASP A 176 -7.94 13.68 -8.03
C ASP A 176 -9.27 13.32 -7.36
N PHE A 177 -9.21 13.15 -6.04
CA PHE A 177 -10.37 12.92 -5.18
C PHE A 177 -10.18 13.64 -3.84
N ASP A 178 -11.10 13.46 -2.91
CA ASP A 178 -11.04 14.07 -1.59
C ASP A 178 -9.85 13.55 -0.79
N GLU A 179 -9.00 14.44 -0.30
CA GLU A 179 -7.81 14.10 0.48
C GLU A 179 -8.14 13.48 1.85
N ASP A 180 -9.37 13.58 2.32
CA ASP A 180 -9.85 12.97 3.55
C ASP A 180 -10.38 11.53 3.34
N LEU A 181 -10.42 11.02 2.09
CA LEU A 181 -10.68 9.60 1.84
C LEU A 181 -9.69 8.72 2.59
N ARG A 182 -10.19 7.60 3.09
CA ARG A 182 -9.34 6.57 3.71
C ARG A 182 -8.35 6.05 2.68
N ALA A 183 -7.08 6.04 3.04
CA ALA A 183 -6.01 5.49 2.22
C ALA A 183 -5.56 4.13 2.72
N THR A 184 -5.52 3.94 4.04
CA THR A 184 -4.95 2.74 4.64
C THR A 184 -5.64 2.35 5.95
N ILE A 185 -5.58 1.05 6.27
CA ILE A 185 -5.96 0.49 7.56
C ILE A 185 -4.93 -0.55 8.01
N PHE A 186 -4.63 -0.59 9.29
CA PHE A 186 -3.94 -1.68 9.97
C PHE A 186 -4.58 -1.97 11.32
N TYR A 187 -4.26 -3.11 11.91
CA TYR A 187 -4.82 -3.50 13.20
C TYR A 187 -3.74 -3.56 14.27
N THR A 188 -4.07 -3.02 15.45
CA THR A 188 -3.24 -3.13 16.64
C THR A 188 -3.81 -4.20 17.57
N THR A 189 -2.93 -5.04 18.13
CA THR A 189 -3.33 -5.99 19.17
C THR A 189 -3.34 -5.27 20.51
N GLY A 190 -4.53 -5.12 21.09
CA GLY A 190 -4.67 -4.72 22.49
C GLY A 190 -4.34 -5.88 23.43
N THR A 191 -4.07 -5.58 24.70
CA THR A 191 -3.86 -6.61 25.75
C THR A 191 -5.13 -7.39 26.09
N THR A 192 -6.28 -6.91 25.66
CA THR A 192 -7.60 -7.52 25.92
C THR A 192 -8.53 -7.29 24.72
N GLY A 193 -9.12 -8.39 24.20
CA GLY A 193 -10.14 -8.35 23.14
C GLY A 193 -9.59 -8.46 21.71
N ASN A 194 -10.46 -8.17 20.75
CA ASN A 194 -10.14 -8.23 19.33
C ASN A 194 -9.19 -7.10 18.91
N PRO A 195 -8.40 -7.31 17.85
CA PRO A 195 -7.56 -6.25 17.26
C PRO A 195 -8.40 -5.01 16.90
N LYS A 196 -7.82 -3.82 17.09
CA LYS A 196 -8.48 -2.55 16.80
C LYS A 196 -7.94 -1.97 15.50
N GLY A 197 -8.85 -1.61 14.57
CA GLY A 197 -8.51 -0.96 13.31
C GLY A 197 -8.10 0.49 13.51
N VAL A 198 -7.02 0.89 12.84
CA VAL A 198 -6.53 2.27 12.77
C VAL A 198 -6.53 2.68 11.30
N TYR A 199 -7.21 3.78 10.99
CA TYR A 199 -7.35 4.32 9.64
C TYR A 199 -6.54 5.58 9.48
N TYR A 200 -5.97 5.76 8.27
CA TYR A 200 -5.40 7.03 7.85
C TYR A 200 -5.99 7.47 6.52
N SER A 201 -6.27 8.78 6.41
CA SER A 201 -6.60 9.41 5.13
C SER A 201 -5.34 9.74 4.34
N HIS A 202 -5.50 10.07 3.05
CA HIS A 202 -4.40 10.59 2.21
C HIS A 202 -3.73 11.79 2.85
N ARG A 203 -4.54 12.78 3.28
CA ARG A 203 -4.06 13.98 3.97
C ARG A 203 -3.18 13.65 5.16
N GLN A 204 -3.60 12.71 6.01
CA GLN A 204 -2.84 12.32 7.21
C GLN A 204 -1.51 11.66 6.85
N ILE A 205 -1.50 10.79 5.84
CA ILE A 205 -0.25 10.14 5.35
C ILE A 205 0.72 11.19 4.79
N VAL A 206 0.24 12.08 3.91
CA VAL A 206 1.08 13.12 3.30
C VAL A 206 1.65 14.07 4.36
N LEU A 207 0.83 14.56 5.29
CA LEU A 207 1.29 15.43 6.39
C LEU A 207 2.27 14.71 7.31
N HIS A 208 2.04 13.44 7.62
CA HIS A 208 2.99 12.64 8.40
C HIS A 208 4.33 12.51 7.67
N THR A 209 4.32 12.21 6.37
CA THR A 209 5.52 12.10 5.55
C THR A 209 6.31 13.41 5.51
N LEU A 210 5.63 14.54 5.27
CA LEU A 210 6.26 15.87 5.26
C LEU A 210 6.85 16.22 6.64
N GLY A 211 6.08 16.00 7.72
CA GLY A 211 6.53 16.28 9.09
C GLY A 211 7.72 15.42 9.50
N LYS A 212 7.68 14.13 9.13
CA LYS A 212 8.77 13.18 9.39
C LYS A 212 10.01 13.51 8.57
N GLY A 213 9.85 13.82 7.28
CA GLY A 213 10.95 14.24 6.41
C GLY A 213 11.65 15.49 6.95
N LEU A 214 10.90 16.49 7.41
CA LEU A 214 11.45 17.67 8.04
C LEU A 214 12.24 17.34 9.31
N ALA A 215 11.68 16.49 10.18
CA ALA A 215 12.34 16.12 11.44
C ALA A 215 13.60 15.28 11.21
N MET A 216 13.55 14.31 10.29
CA MET A 216 14.69 13.42 10.00
C MET A 216 15.76 14.09 9.14
N GLY A 217 15.41 15.05 8.28
CA GLY A 217 16.34 15.82 7.45
C GLY A 217 17.00 17.02 8.16
N SER A 218 16.66 17.28 9.42
CA SER A 218 17.19 18.45 10.17
C SER A 218 18.71 18.37 10.40
N PRO A 219 19.45 19.50 10.21
CA PRO A 219 20.91 19.51 10.22
C PRO A 219 21.62 19.25 11.57
N ALA A 220 20.92 19.09 12.65
CA ALA A 220 21.51 19.25 13.98
C ALA A 220 22.28 18.05 14.53
N GLU A 221 22.04 16.80 14.09
CA GLU A 221 22.59 15.63 14.80
C GLU A 221 23.02 14.47 13.90
N GLN A 222 23.78 13.51 14.46
CA GLN A 222 24.12 12.24 13.80
C GLN A 222 22.85 11.40 13.58
N GLY A 223 22.76 10.73 12.42
CA GLY A 223 21.63 9.86 12.10
C GLY A 223 20.55 10.51 11.24
N ARG A 224 20.90 11.54 10.46
CA ARG A 224 20.01 12.16 9.48
C ARG A 224 19.70 11.21 8.33
N PHE A 225 18.51 11.39 7.80
CA PHE A 225 18.06 10.72 6.60
C PHE A 225 18.25 11.67 5.41
N HIS A 226 19.04 11.25 4.43
CA HIS A 226 19.34 12.02 3.22
C HIS A 226 18.74 11.34 2.00
N ASP A 227 18.53 12.07 0.95
CA ASP A 227 17.99 11.61 -0.32
C ASP A 227 18.86 10.58 -1.08
N GLN A 228 20.10 10.34 -0.60
CA GLN A 228 21.00 9.32 -1.14
C GLN A 228 21.19 8.12 -0.19
N ASP A 229 20.51 8.12 0.95
CA ASP A 229 20.59 7.02 1.89
C ASP A 229 19.79 5.80 1.39
N VAL A 230 20.28 4.62 1.75
CA VAL A 230 19.55 3.37 1.53
C VAL A 230 18.80 3.01 2.78
N TYR A 231 17.48 2.98 2.68
CA TYR A 231 16.60 2.55 3.76
C TYR A 231 16.23 1.08 3.61
N MET A 232 16.42 0.33 4.69
CA MET A 232 15.93 -1.04 4.82
C MET A 232 14.92 -1.13 5.95
N PRO A 233 13.63 -1.45 5.67
CA PRO A 233 12.63 -1.59 6.70
C PRO A 233 12.92 -2.82 7.58
N LEU A 234 13.18 -2.59 8.87
CA LEU A 234 13.30 -3.67 9.89
C LEU A 234 11.98 -3.87 10.63
N THR A 235 11.16 -2.82 10.70
CA THR A 235 9.77 -2.94 11.15
C THR A 235 8.93 -3.44 9.99
N PRO A 236 8.20 -4.55 10.15
CA PRO A 236 7.39 -5.09 9.07
C PRO A 236 6.41 -4.07 8.49
N MET A 237 6.24 -4.06 7.18
CA MET A 237 5.36 -3.12 6.49
C MET A 237 3.89 -3.27 6.90
N PHE A 238 3.46 -4.45 7.33
CA PHE A 238 2.14 -4.66 7.89
C PHE A 238 1.98 -4.06 9.30
N HIS A 239 3.06 -3.77 10.01
CA HIS A 239 3.01 -3.20 11.37
C HIS A 239 3.12 -1.68 11.31
N ALA A 240 2.01 -0.99 11.61
CA ALA A 240 1.92 0.47 11.60
C ALA A 240 2.55 1.10 10.33
N HIS A 241 2.39 0.44 9.16
CA HIS A 241 2.95 0.86 7.87
C HIS A 241 4.47 1.13 7.92
N ALA A 242 5.24 0.30 8.65
CA ALA A 242 6.66 0.54 8.92
C ALA A 242 6.93 1.99 9.37
N TRP A 243 6.06 2.51 10.24
CA TRP A 243 6.09 3.90 10.73
C TRP A 243 5.98 4.95 9.63
N GLY A 244 5.41 4.61 8.48
CA GLY A 244 5.22 5.49 7.34
C GLY A 244 6.49 5.85 6.57
N VAL A 245 7.63 5.20 6.87
CA VAL A 245 8.90 5.45 6.16
C VAL A 245 8.83 5.05 4.68
N PRO A 246 8.07 4.02 4.24
CA PRO A 246 7.91 3.73 2.81
C PRO A 246 7.37 4.88 1.96
N TYR A 247 6.74 5.87 2.57
CA TYR A 247 6.25 7.08 1.88
C TYR A 247 7.26 8.24 1.90
N LEU A 248 8.33 8.15 2.66
CA LEU A 248 9.34 9.21 2.85
C LEU A 248 10.40 9.16 1.75
#